data_e8c16dfcd6caa7af22876b72b5f54153
#
_entry.id   e8c16dfcd6caa7af22876b72b5f54153
#
_cell.length_a   1.000
_cell.length_b   1.000
_cell.length_c   1.000
_cell.angle_alpha   90.00
_cell.angle_beta   90.00
_cell.angle_gamma   90.00
#
_symmetry.space_group_name_H-M   'P 1'
#
loop_
_entity.id
_entity.type
_entity.pdbx_description
1 polymer ?
#
loop_
_entity_poly.entity_id
_entity_poly.type
_entity_poly.pdbx_seq_one_letter_code
_entity_poly.pdbx_strand_id
1 'polypeptide(L)'
;MNNSKKYLFLIVMILLVVIGVSLAYFGITIIGNDTAKNNRIVTGNLELTFTDTSEISLNNMLPGDSVTKTIKVTNTGTKEVAYNVGWTDYENGIINNELIIEGTCKRLNSSNTEEGTCNNISKKAITGSNIISNISIEPNITHEYTLKITFKETNKPQNYNKNKSFSGKINITESTAKTVYCTFDGELTQGAEYVNGQYTYRYMQEGAGSSSGLAWNNITNDGWGVQLTDKTSTEPVTGEICTYINSKPVVSMAYMFFLSQASEINLNDVNTSNVLDMNRMFNVSEATKINLNNIDTSKVTNMNHMFGVSKATVLDLKSFDTSNVTDMSYMFNGYKATTLDVSNFDTSNVTTMEGMFSYISVTTLDLSNFDTSKVINMKDMFEYNQATTLNLSSFNTSNVTDMSGMFRANQSTTLDLSSFDTSKVTNMLQMFLNSKATTLNLSNFNTSNVTDMSAMFAKSEATTLDVSKFDTSSVTDMGGMFDGSKATTLDVSKFDTSSVTDMGSMFSWSKAASLDLSGFNTSKVTSMARMFQGSQAITLDLSSFNTSNVTNMAYMFYNASKLKTIYASNKYNTDAVTSSSSMFYNNTSLVGGAGSKYKSGYLDKTYAHIDGGEADPGYFTAK
;
A
#
# COMPACT_ATOMS: atom_id res chain seq x y z
N MET A 1 25.76 -20.94 48.48
CA MET A 1 26.21 -20.11 47.34
C MET A 1 26.26 -18.66 47.81
N ASN A 2 27.45 -18.08 47.79
CA ASN A 2 27.74 -16.78 48.38
C ASN A 2 26.96 -15.65 47.69
N ASN A 3 26.41 -14.71 48.44
CA ASN A 3 25.56 -13.63 47.92
C ASN A 3 26.19 -12.86 46.75
N SER A 4 27.49 -12.73 46.69
CA SER A 4 28.23 -12.11 45.59
C SER A 4 28.05 -12.82 44.23
N LYS A 5 27.89 -14.15 44.21
CA LYS A 5 27.63 -14.91 42.99
C LYS A 5 26.20 -14.78 42.49
N LYS A 6 25.23 -14.55 43.43
CA LYS A 6 23.83 -14.25 43.03
C LYS A 6 23.70 -12.86 42.41
N TYR A 7 24.41 -11.86 42.95
CA TYR A 7 24.43 -10.51 42.37
C TYR A 7 25.15 -10.47 41.01
N LEU A 8 26.25 -11.22 40.83
CA LEU A 8 26.94 -11.32 39.57
C LEU A 8 26.06 -12.01 38.50
N PHE A 9 25.33 -13.06 38.86
CA PHE A 9 24.40 -13.73 37.95
C PHE A 9 23.20 -12.83 37.59
N LEU A 10 22.70 -12.03 38.52
CA LEU A 10 21.63 -11.07 38.28
C LEU A 10 22.09 -9.92 37.39
N ILE A 11 23.34 -9.43 37.57
CA ILE A 11 23.93 -8.37 36.75
C ILE A 11 24.20 -8.89 35.33
N VAL A 12 24.65 -10.13 35.15
CA VAL A 12 24.84 -10.75 33.83
C VAL A 12 23.49 -10.96 33.14
N MET A 13 22.46 -11.35 33.86
CA MET A 13 21.09 -11.46 33.31
C MET A 13 20.50 -10.10 32.92
N ILE A 14 20.74 -9.05 33.70
CA ILE A 14 20.30 -7.68 33.39
C ILE A 14 21.12 -7.10 32.22
N LEU A 15 22.41 -7.37 32.13
CA LEU A 15 23.26 -6.97 31.00
C LEU A 15 22.84 -7.67 29.70
N LEU A 16 22.43 -8.93 29.74
CA LEU A 16 21.87 -9.66 28.57
C LEU A 16 20.52 -9.09 28.11
N VAL A 17 19.72 -8.55 29.05
CA VAL A 17 18.46 -7.87 28.71
C VAL A 17 18.69 -6.46 28.14
N VAL A 18 19.76 -5.78 28.57
CA VAL A 18 20.09 -4.40 28.13
C VAL A 18 20.86 -4.36 26.80
N ILE A 19 21.58 -5.45 26.44
CA ILE A 19 22.33 -5.52 25.17
C ILE A 19 21.44 -5.94 23.99
N GLY A 20 20.14 -6.26 24.22
CA GLY A 20 19.16 -6.50 23.15
C GLY A 20 19.56 -7.62 22.17
N VAL A 21 20.30 -8.65 22.65
CA VAL A 21 20.59 -9.82 21.82
C VAL A 21 19.30 -10.63 21.71
N SER A 22 18.62 -10.44 20.59
CA SER A 22 17.46 -11.24 20.23
C SER A 22 17.93 -12.65 19.89
N LEU A 23 17.78 -13.58 20.83
CA LEU A 23 17.98 -15.01 20.56
C LEU A 23 16.65 -15.57 20.01
N ALA A 24 16.38 -15.32 18.74
CA ALA A 24 15.31 -16.02 18.03
C ALA A 24 15.86 -17.37 17.55
N TYR A 25 15.32 -18.48 18.06
CA TYR A 25 15.62 -19.83 17.61
C TYR A 25 14.46 -20.35 16.79
N PHE A 26 14.72 -20.85 15.59
CA PHE A 26 13.75 -21.62 14.82
C PHE A 26 14.46 -22.82 14.16
N GLY A 27 13.68 -23.85 13.83
CA GLY A 27 14.18 -25.01 13.08
C GLY A 27 13.81 -24.84 11.62
N ILE A 28 14.77 -24.98 10.72
CA ILE A 28 14.50 -25.20 9.29
C ILE A 28 14.71 -26.67 9.02
N THR A 29 13.67 -27.32 8.49
CA THR A 29 13.78 -28.66 7.90
C THR A 29 13.53 -28.53 6.42
N ILE A 30 14.57 -28.66 5.60
CA ILE A 30 14.43 -28.81 4.16
C ILE A 30 14.51 -30.30 3.87
N ILE A 31 13.38 -30.93 3.63
CA ILE A 31 13.31 -32.37 3.36
C ILE A 31 13.56 -32.53 1.86
N GLY A 32 14.72 -33.09 1.51
CA GLY A 32 14.92 -33.68 0.20
C GLY A 32 14.30 -35.06 0.16
N ASN A 33 14.01 -35.59 -1.02
CA ASN A 33 13.63 -37.00 -1.12
C ASN A 33 14.74 -37.90 -0.58
N ASP A 34 14.41 -38.76 0.35
CA ASP A 34 15.25 -39.56 1.26
C ASP A 34 16.21 -40.57 0.64
N THR A 35 16.72 -40.33 -0.46
CA THR A 35 17.88 -40.99 -1.08
C THR A 35 18.17 -40.22 -2.37
N ALA A 36 19.39 -40.11 -2.79
CA ALA A 36 19.75 -39.69 -4.14
C ALA A 36 19.13 -40.67 -5.17
N LYS A 37 17.81 -40.68 -5.26
CA LYS A 37 17.05 -41.40 -6.27
C LYS A 37 16.83 -40.44 -7.41
N ASN A 38 17.21 -40.86 -8.61
CA ASN A 38 16.78 -40.27 -9.84
C ASN A 38 15.26 -40.27 -9.88
N ASN A 39 14.62 -39.20 -9.45
CA ASN A 39 13.19 -39.00 -9.63
C ASN A 39 12.97 -38.71 -11.13
N ARG A 40 12.32 -39.63 -11.82
CA ARG A 40 12.03 -39.48 -13.24
C ARG A 40 10.64 -38.90 -13.39
N ILE A 41 10.55 -37.74 -14.04
CA ILE A 41 9.27 -37.15 -14.46
C ILE A 41 9.06 -37.56 -15.91
N VAL A 42 8.04 -38.33 -16.19
CA VAL A 42 7.70 -38.76 -17.54
C VAL A 42 6.27 -38.29 -17.84
N THR A 43 6.13 -37.31 -18.71
CA THR A 43 4.86 -36.90 -19.30
C THR A 43 5.00 -36.93 -20.82
N GLY A 44 4.57 -38.00 -21.43
CA GLY A 44 4.62 -38.15 -22.90
C GLY A 44 6.04 -38.21 -23.48
N ASN A 45 6.57 -37.13 -24.00
CA ASN A 45 7.91 -37.02 -24.59
C ASN A 45 8.96 -36.40 -23.68
N LEU A 46 8.66 -36.14 -22.41
CA LEU A 46 9.52 -35.45 -21.46
C LEU A 46 10.26 -36.45 -20.57
N GLU A 47 11.57 -36.37 -20.48
CA GLU A 47 12.39 -37.11 -19.53
C GLU A 47 13.30 -36.16 -18.76
N LEU A 48 12.82 -35.68 -17.61
CA LEU A 48 13.66 -34.97 -16.63
C LEU A 48 14.08 -35.91 -15.51
N THR A 49 15.34 -35.89 -15.13
CA THR A 49 15.82 -36.51 -13.91
C THR A 49 16.21 -35.42 -12.91
N PHE A 50 15.88 -35.65 -11.66
CA PHE A 50 16.16 -34.73 -10.57
C PHE A 50 16.94 -35.47 -9.48
N THR A 51 18.07 -34.87 -9.06
CA THR A 51 18.83 -35.34 -7.92
C THR A 51 18.98 -34.24 -6.90
N ASP A 52 18.82 -34.59 -5.64
CA ASP A 52 18.96 -33.71 -4.50
C ASP A 52 20.08 -34.21 -3.58
N THR A 53 20.78 -33.33 -2.91
CA THR A 53 21.66 -33.67 -1.78
C THR A 53 20.81 -33.96 -0.54
N SER A 54 21.33 -34.82 0.36
CA SER A 54 20.66 -35.26 1.59
C SER A 54 19.92 -34.16 2.35
N GLU A 55 18.92 -34.54 3.12
CA GLU A 55 18.15 -33.67 4.00
C GLU A 55 19.03 -32.65 4.76
N ILE A 56 18.66 -31.38 4.72
CA ILE A 56 19.24 -30.36 5.60
C ILE A 56 18.25 -30.16 6.74
N SER A 57 18.61 -30.68 7.91
CA SER A 57 17.92 -30.41 9.15
C SER A 57 18.76 -29.47 10.00
N LEU A 58 18.26 -28.28 10.26
CA LEU A 58 18.91 -27.31 11.14
C LEU A 58 17.98 -26.98 12.30
N ASN A 59 18.46 -27.31 13.47
CA ASN A 59 17.83 -26.91 14.71
C ASN A 59 18.53 -25.64 15.22
N ASN A 60 17.76 -24.57 15.46
CA ASN A 60 18.23 -23.36 16.13
C ASN A 60 19.06 -22.39 15.28
N MET A 61 18.56 -21.91 14.13
CA MET A 61 19.19 -20.79 13.42
C MET A 61 19.04 -19.46 14.17
N LEU A 62 20.10 -18.67 14.14
CA LEU A 62 20.10 -17.27 14.58
C LEU A 62 19.93 -16.34 13.38
N PRO A 63 19.42 -15.11 13.58
CA PRO A 63 19.47 -14.08 12.54
C PRO A 63 20.90 -13.96 11.97
N GLY A 64 21.01 -13.97 10.64
CA GLY A 64 22.28 -14.00 9.90
C GLY A 64 22.76 -15.40 9.49
N ASP A 65 22.27 -16.48 10.11
CA ASP A 65 22.62 -17.83 9.72
C ASP A 65 22.07 -18.20 8.34
N SER A 66 22.77 -19.08 7.64
CA SER A 66 22.34 -19.58 6.34
C SER A 66 22.65 -21.05 6.14
N VAL A 67 21.88 -21.68 5.27
CA VAL A 67 22.10 -23.06 4.81
C VAL A 67 22.18 -23.10 3.31
N THR A 68 22.92 -24.08 2.79
CA THR A 68 23.11 -24.27 1.37
C THR A 68 22.63 -25.66 0.95
N LYS A 69 21.89 -25.74 -0.17
CA LYS A 69 21.44 -27.00 -0.76
C LYS A 69 21.76 -27.02 -2.25
N THR A 70 22.29 -28.14 -2.73
CA THR A 70 22.55 -28.34 -4.16
C THR A 70 21.52 -29.27 -4.75
N ILE A 71 20.96 -28.90 -5.89
CA ILE A 71 20.02 -29.71 -6.68
C ILE A 71 20.48 -29.76 -8.14
N LYS A 72 20.20 -30.86 -8.82
CA LYS A 72 20.48 -31.02 -10.25
C LYS A 72 19.22 -31.43 -11.00
N VAL A 73 18.97 -30.74 -12.11
CA VAL A 73 17.89 -31.05 -13.05
C VAL A 73 18.52 -31.38 -14.39
N THR A 74 18.30 -32.58 -14.91
CA THR A 74 18.88 -33.04 -16.17
C THR A 74 17.76 -33.37 -17.16
N ASN A 75 17.84 -32.80 -18.35
CA ASN A 75 17.00 -33.23 -19.46
C ASN A 75 17.63 -34.44 -20.16
N THR A 76 17.05 -35.62 -19.94
CA THR A 76 17.46 -36.87 -20.58
C THR A 76 16.66 -37.19 -21.85
N GLY A 77 15.73 -36.32 -22.21
CA GLY A 77 14.92 -36.40 -23.42
C GLY A 77 15.66 -35.95 -24.68
N THR A 78 14.95 -35.94 -25.78
CA THR A 78 15.47 -35.57 -27.11
C THR A 78 15.06 -34.19 -27.58
N LYS A 79 14.25 -33.48 -26.79
CA LYS A 79 13.76 -32.13 -27.08
C LYS A 79 14.06 -31.17 -25.93
N GLU A 80 14.19 -29.91 -26.24
CA GLU A 80 14.18 -28.84 -25.27
C GLU A 80 12.84 -28.82 -24.53
N VAL A 81 12.91 -28.63 -23.21
CA VAL A 81 11.75 -28.62 -22.32
C VAL A 81 11.88 -27.51 -21.29
N ALA A 82 10.78 -27.08 -20.68
CA ALA A 82 10.80 -26.13 -19.59
C ALA A 82 10.32 -26.80 -18.29
N TYR A 83 10.89 -26.34 -17.16
CA TYR A 83 10.53 -26.84 -15.83
C TYR A 83 10.43 -25.68 -14.81
N ASN A 84 9.74 -25.99 -13.70
CA ASN A 84 9.64 -25.14 -12.53
C ASN A 84 10.35 -25.78 -11.36
N VAL A 85 10.97 -24.98 -10.49
CA VAL A 85 11.49 -25.41 -9.17
C VAL A 85 10.61 -24.77 -8.11
N GLY A 86 10.12 -25.56 -7.20
CA GLY A 86 9.24 -25.09 -6.12
C GLY A 86 9.36 -25.93 -4.86
N TRP A 87 8.47 -25.64 -3.92
CA TRP A 87 8.30 -26.39 -2.69
C TRP A 87 7.05 -27.26 -2.78
N THR A 88 7.11 -28.48 -2.28
CA THR A 88 5.94 -29.29 -1.91
C THR A 88 5.94 -29.50 -0.40
N ASP A 89 4.76 -29.80 0.17
CA ASP A 89 4.59 -29.91 1.64
C ASP A 89 5.12 -28.64 2.36
N TYR A 90 4.79 -27.46 1.81
CA TYR A 90 5.33 -26.18 2.22
C TYR A 90 4.60 -25.62 3.43
N GLU A 91 5.34 -25.35 4.50
CA GLU A 91 4.87 -24.62 5.68
C GLU A 91 5.92 -23.57 6.07
N ASN A 92 5.55 -22.31 6.12
CA ASN A 92 6.42 -21.20 6.56
C ASN A 92 5.77 -20.46 7.72
N GLY A 93 6.26 -20.71 8.93
CA GLY A 93 5.86 -19.97 10.13
C GLY A 93 6.65 -18.68 10.36
N ILE A 94 7.71 -18.42 9.57
CA ILE A 94 8.55 -17.22 9.71
C ILE A 94 7.82 -16.04 9.07
N ILE A 95 7.67 -14.96 9.83
CA ILE A 95 6.96 -13.75 9.39
C ILE A 95 7.94 -12.62 9.03
N ASN A 96 7.41 -11.52 8.49
CA ASN A 96 8.13 -10.33 8.09
C ASN A 96 9.15 -10.57 6.96
N ASN A 97 8.90 -11.57 6.10
CA ASN A 97 9.77 -11.90 4.96
C ASN A 97 11.24 -12.09 5.36
N GLU A 98 11.49 -12.62 6.56
CA GLU A 98 12.84 -12.76 7.11
C GLU A 98 13.54 -14.06 6.69
N LEU A 99 12.84 -14.99 6.05
CA LEU A 99 13.46 -16.15 5.43
C LEU A 99 13.70 -15.85 3.95
N ILE A 100 14.97 -15.78 3.57
CA ILE A 100 15.43 -15.37 2.24
C ILE A 100 15.99 -16.57 1.50
N ILE A 101 15.70 -16.69 0.21
CA ILE A 101 16.33 -17.64 -0.71
C ILE A 101 17.08 -16.89 -1.81
N GLU A 102 18.24 -17.39 -2.18
CA GLU A 102 19.03 -17.01 -3.36
C GLU A 102 19.69 -18.25 -3.94
N GLY A 103 20.06 -18.24 -5.21
CA GLY A 103 20.73 -19.40 -5.80
C GLY A 103 21.54 -19.06 -7.04
N THR A 104 22.65 -19.78 -7.20
CA THR A 104 23.42 -19.77 -8.45
C THR A 104 23.16 -21.03 -9.25
N CYS A 105 23.20 -20.92 -10.57
CA CYS A 105 23.00 -22.04 -11.47
C CYS A 105 24.20 -22.22 -12.38
N LYS A 106 24.67 -23.47 -12.50
CA LYS A 106 25.69 -23.89 -13.45
C LYS A 106 25.03 -24.76 -14.53
N ARG A 107 25.39 -24.52 -15.78
CA ARG A 107 25.02 -25.36 -16.91
C ARG A 107 26.14 -26.38 -17.14
N LEU A 108 25.80 -27.66 -17.10
CA LEU A 108 26.72 -28.77 -17.29
C LEU A 108 26.33 -29.55 -18.54
N ASN A 109 27.30 -29.99 -19.33
CA ASN A 109 27.05 -30.89 -20.46
C ASN A 109 26.90 -32.37 -20.04
N SER A 110 26.69 -33.25 -21.00
CA SER A 110 26.53 -34.69 -20.79
C SER A 110 27.74 -35.36 -20.11
N SER A 111 28.91 -34.76 -20.18
CA SER A 111 30.15 -35.20 -19.48
C SER A 111 30.30 -34.58 -18.10
N ASN A 112 29.29 -33.87 -17.61
CA ASN A 112 29.24 -33.17 -16.32
C ASN A 112 30.32 -32.06 -16.21
N THR A 113 30.67 -31.47 -17.37
CA THR A 113 31.63 -30.33 -17.46
C THR A 113 30.82 -29.04 -17.54
N GLU A 114 31.27 -28.03 -16.79
CA GLU A 114 30.62 -26.70 -16.79
C GLU A 114 30.85 -26.01 -18.14
N GLU A 115 29.75 -25.59 -18.78
CA GLU A 115 29.75 -24.87 -20.07
C GLU A 115 29.22 -23.44 -19.94
N GLY A 116 28.85 -23.02 -18.74
CA GLY A 116 28.33 -21.69 -18.47
C GLY A 116 27.36 -21.64 -17.30
N THR A 117 26.58 -20.57 -17.27
CA THR A 117 25.55 -20.35 -16.26
C THR A 117 24.16 -20.56 -16.86
N CYS A 118 23.21 -20.92 -16.01
CA CYS A 118 21.77 -20.93 -16.30
C CYS A 118 21.08 -19.85 -15.45
N ASN A 119 19.75 -19.88 -15.38
CA ASN A 119 18.99 -18.86 -14.65
C ASN A 119 19.29 -18.93 -13.16
N ASN A 120 19.97 -17.93 -12.63
CA ASN A 120 20.16 -17.77 -11.19
C ASN A 120 18.83 -17.43 -10.50
N ILE A 121 18.72 -17.78 -9.21
CA ILE A 121 17.61 -17.39 -8.37
C ILE A 121 18.01 -16.08 -7.67
N SER A 122 17.35 -15.01 -8.02
CA SER A 122 17.54 -13.69 -7.39
C SER A 122 17.20 -13.79 -5.90
N LYS A 123 17.90 -13.00 -5.09
CA LYS A 123 17.66 -12.94 -3.64
C LYS A 123 16.26 -12.44 -3.37
N LYS A 124 15.41 -13.26 -2.76
CA LYS A 124 14.02 -12.95 -2.43
C LYS A 124 13.55 -13.63 -1.15
N ALA A 125 12.48 -13.12 -0.56
CA ALA A 125 11.82 -13.77 0.57
C ALA A 125 11.14 -15.08 0.12
N ILE A 126 11.09 -16.06 1.02
CA ILE A 126 10.29 -17.27 0.82
C ILE A 126 8.86 -16.98 1.26
N THR A 127 8.03 -16.52 0.32
CA THR A 127 6.64 -16.11 0.58
C THR A 127 5.61 -17.09 0.01
N GLY A 128 6.04 -18.07 -0.80
CA GLY A 128 5.17 -19.05 -1.43
C GLY A 128 5.92 -20.32 -1.83
N SER A 129 5.20 -21.24 -2.50
CA SER A 129 5.76 -22.53 -2.93
C SER A 129 6.65 -22.44 -4.18
N ASN A 130 6.66 -21.31 -4.89
CA ASN A 130 7.44 -21.15 -6.11
C ASN A 130 8.86 -20.64 -5.80
N ILE A 131 9.88 -21.29 -6.35
CA ILE A 131 11.28 -20.85 -6.27
C ILE A 131 11.69 -20.16 -7.56
N ILE A 132 11.55 -20.85 -8.71
CA ILE A 132 11.80 -20.31 -10.04
C ILE A 132 10.95 -21.06 -11.06
N SER A 133 10.44 -20.37 -12.08
CA SER A 133 9.53 -20.95 -13.06
C SER A 133 10.06 -20.85 -14.47
N ASN A 134 9.56 -21.76 -15.30
CA ASN A 134 9.67 -21.73 -16.75
C ASN A 134 11.12 -21.68 -17.26
N ILE A 135 11.99 -22.53 -16.69
CA ILE A 135 13.41 -22.63 -17.05
C ILE A 135 13.56 -23.62 -18.19
N SER A 136 14.02 -23.13 -19.36
CA SER A 136 14.32 -23.95 -20.51
C SER A 136 15.61 -24.75 -20.29
N ILE A 137 15.60 -26.03 -20.70
CA ILE A 137 16.74 -26.92 -20.63
C ILE A 137 16.81 -27.81 -21.89
N GLU A 138 17.92 -27.68 -22.63
CA GLU A 138 18.13 -28.47 -23.84
C GLU A 138 18.42 -29.94 -23.53
N PRO A 139 18.30 -30.83 -24.53
CA PRO A 139 18.66 -32.24 -24.38
C PRO A 139 20.09 -32.47 -23.89
N ASN A 140 20.25 -33.41 -22.97
CA ASN A 140 21.54 -33.82 -22.40
C ASN A 140 22.26 -32.72 -21.60
N ILE A 141 21.56 -31.67 -21.21
CA ILE A 141 22.07 -30.61 -20.32
C ILE A 141 21.60 -30.86 -18.91
N THR A 142 22.45 -30.49 -17.95
CA THR A 142 22.14 -30.48 -16.52
C THR A 142 22.26 -29.06 -15.98
N HIS A 143 21.23 -28.60 -15.29
CA HIS A 143 21.25 -27.40 -14.47
C HIS A 143 21.54 -27.79 -13.02
N GLU A 144 22.68 -27.31 -12.50
CA GLU A 144 23.07 -27.51 -11.10
C GLU A 144 22.89 -26.21 -10.33
N TYR A 145 21.88 -26.22 -9.43
CA TYR A 145 21.62 -25.09 -8.55
C TYR A 145 22.31 -25.26 -7.21
N THR A 146 22.91 -24.19 -6.72
CA THR A 146 23.33 -24.05 -5.33
C THR A 146 22.38 -23.02 -4.68
N LEU A 147 21.42 -23.53 -3.93
CA LEU A 147 20.41 -22.73 -3.20
C LEU A 147 20.99 -22.34 -1.84
N LYS A 148 20.85 -21.09 -1.45
CA LYS A 148 21.18 -20.59 -0.13
C LYS A 148 19.95 -20.00 0.52
N ILE A 149 19.60 -20.50 1.70
CA ILE A 149 18.49 -20.02 2.52
C ILE A 149 19.08 -19.34 3.74
N THR A 150 18.68 -18.10 3.99
CA THR A 150 19.23 -17.24 5.04
C THR A 150 18.11 -16.72 5.94
N PHE A 151 18.29 -16.80 7.25
CA PHE A 151 17.48 -16.03 8.18
C PHE A 151 18.02 -14.61 8.26
N LYS A 152 17.28 -13.66 7.69
CA LYS A 152 17.70 -12.26 7.54
C LYS A 152 17.97 -11.62 8.91
N GLU A 153 19.14 -11.03 9.08
CA GLU A 153 19.46 -10.15 10.21
C GLU A 153 18.85 -8.76 9.95
N THR A 154 18.05 -8.27 10.88
CA THR A 154 17.36 -6.96 10.74
C THR A 154 17.94 -5.88 11.65
N ASN A 155 18.92 -6.22 12.51
CA ASN A 155 19.45 -5.34 13.56
C ASN A 155 18.36 -4.83 14.54
N LYS A 156 17.23 -5.53 14.60
CA LYS A 156 16.11 -5.29 15.54
C LYS A 156 15.77 -6.59 16.27
N PRO A 157 15.13 -6.54 17.45
CA PRO A 157 14.68 -7.76 18.11
C PRO A 157 13.69 -8.56 17.25
N GLN A 158 14.03 -9.84 16.97
CA GLN A 158 13.22 -10.74 16.12
C GLN A 158 12.55 -11.86 16.94
N ASN A 159 12.24 -11.60 18.23
CA ASN A 159 11.63 -12.56 19.15
C ASN A 159 10.26 -13.08 18.69
N TYR A 160 9.58 -12.36 17.79
CA TYR A 160 8.31 -12.77 17.18
C TYR A 160 8.45 -14.02 16.29
N ASN A 161 9.67 -14.36 15.84
CA ASN A 161 9.96 -15.59 15.11
C ASN A 161 10.48 -16.73 16.01
N LYS A 162 10.54 -16.52 17.33
CA LYS A 162 10.97 -17.56 18.28
C LYS A 162 9.99 -18.75 18.24
N ASN A 163 10.54 -19.97 18.16
CA ASN A 163 9.79 -21.24 18.07
C ASN A 163 8.95 -21.37 16.79
N LYS A 164 9.18 -20.58 15.77
CA LYS A 164 8.60 -20.78 14.45
C LYS A 164 9.51 -21.62 13.59
N SER A 165 8.95 -22.31 12.60
CA SER A 165 9.65 -23.23 11.72
C SER A 165 9.32 -22.97 10.27
N PHE A 166 10.21 -23.45 9.41
CA PHE A 166 9.99 -23.60 7.99
C PHE A 166 10.15 -25.07 7.62
N SER A 167 9.27 -25.58 6.79
CA SER A 167 9.41 -26.92 6.17
C SER A 167 8.98 -26.88 4.71
N GLY A 168 9.65 -27.68 3.88
CA GLY A 168 9.31 -27.82 2.48
C GLY A 168 10.22 -28.80 1.77
N LYS A 169 9.69 -29.53 0.80
CA LYS A 169 10.47 -30.38 -0.09
C LYS A 169 10.69 -29.67 -1.41
N ILE A 170 11.90 -29.73 -1.95
CA ILE A 170 12.13 -29.26 -3.33
C ILE A 170 11.32 -30.14 -4.27
N ASN A 171 10.59 -29.50 -5.16
CA ASN A 171 9.79 -30.13 -6.18
C ASN A 171 10.14 -29.56 -7.56
N ILE A 172 10.29 -30.45 -8.53
CA ILE A 172 10.48 -30.10 -9.93
C ILE A 172 9.24 -30.53 -10.68
N THR A 173 8.64 -29.61 -11.43
CA THR A 173 7.47 -29.89 -12.27
C THR A 173 7.75 -29.44 -13.70
N GLU A 174 7.11 -30.10 -14.67
CA GLU A 174 7.11 -29.58 -16.03
C GLU A 174 6.41 -28.22 -16.08
N SER A 175 6.99 -27.29 -16.84
CA SER A 175 6.30 -26.04 -17.19
C SER A 175 5.42 -26.28 -18.41
N THR A 176 4.14 -25.99 -18.28
CA THR A 176 3.20 -26.03 -19.41
C THR A 176 3.25 -24.76 -20.24
N ALA A 177 3.96 -23.72 -19.76
CA ALA A 177 4.06 -22.45 -20.47
C ALA A 177 4.79 -22.62 -21.81
N LYS A 178 4.12 -22.23 -22.88
CA LYS A 178 4.61 -22.38 -24.25
C LYS A 178 5.36 -21.13 -24.70
N THR A 179 6.55 -21.36 -25.25
CA THR A 179 7.25 -20.33 -26.05
C THR A 179 6.78 -20.44 -27.50
N VAL A 180 6.12 -19.39 -27.98
CA VAL A 180 5.57 -19.33 -29.34
C VAL A 180 6.38 -18.34 -30.16
N TYR A 181 7.02 -18.85 -31.21
CA TYR A 181 7.79 -18.04 -32.17
C TYR A 181 6.92 -17.69 -33.36
N CYS A 182 6.76 -16.39 -33.63
CA CYS A 182 6.04 -15.89 -34.80
C CYS A 182 6.99 -15.13 -35.73
N THR A 183 6.58 -15.01 -37.00
CA THR A 183 7.32 -14.27 -38.01
C THR A 183 6.52 -13.05 -38.44
N PHE A 184 7.18 -11.91 -38.46
CA PHE A 184 6.69 -10.65 -39.01
C PHE A 184 7.51 -10.32 -40.28
N ASP A 185 6.85 -10.24 -41.41
CA ASP A 185 7.51 -10.02 -42.72
C ASP A 185 7.85 -8.53 -42.96
N GLY A 186 7.44 -7.62 -42.07
CA GLY A 186 7.74 -6.20 -42.19
C GLY A 186 9.10 -5.82 -41.61
N GLU A 187 9.48 -4.57 -41.83
CA GLU A 187 10.70 -3.99 -41.23
C GLU A 187 10.50 -3.70 -39.76
N LEU A 188 11.46 -4.09 -38.90
CA LEU A 188 11.46 -3.82 -37.45
C LEU A 188 11.83 -2.36 -37.19
N THR A 189 10.87 -1.47 -37.38
CA THR A 189 10.99 -0.05 -37.06
C THR A 189 10.17 0.30 -35.83
N GLN A 190 10.53 1.38 -35.12
CA GLN A 190 9.77 1.88 -33.96
C GLN A 190 8.29 2.02 -34.30
N GLY A 191 7.43 1.33 -33.55
CA GLY A 191 5.98 1.36 -33.71
C GLY A 191 5.44 0.44 -34.83
N ALA A 192 6.27 -0.42 -35.44
CA ALA A 192 5.80 -1.44 -36.37
C ALA A 192 4.71 -2.31 -35.71
N GLU A 193 3.61 -2.55 -36.44
CA GLU A 193 2.47 -3.32 -35.95
C GLU A 193 2.36 -4.67 -36.66
N TYR A 194 2.05 -5.71 -35.87
CA TYR A 194 1.82 -7.07 -36.35
C TYR A 194 0.53 -7.60 -35.72
N VAL A 195 -0.38 -8.09 -36.55
CA VAL A 195 -1.62 -8.72 -36.09
C VAL A 195 -1.52 -10.23 -36.27
N ASN A 196 -1.72 -10.99 -35.22
CA ASN A 196 -1.78 -12.45 -35.27
C ASN A 196 -2.95 -12.96 -34.43
N GLY A 197 -3.91 -13.60 -35.07
CA GLY A 197 -5.11 -14.10 -34.40
C GLY A 197 -5.89 -12.98 -33.70
N GLN A 198 -6.11 -13.15 -32.41
CA GLN A 198 -6.85 -12.20 -31.56
C GLN A 198 -5.99 -11.02 -31.09
N TYR A 199 -4.70 -10.96 -31.40
CA TYR A 199 -3.76 -10.04 -30.80
C TYR A 199 -3.11 -9.10 -31.79
N THR A 200 -2.90 -7.86 -31.38
CA THR A 200 -2.07 -6.86 -32.03
C THR A 200 -0.79 -6.66 -31.24
N TYR A 201 0.34 -6.75 -31.91
CA TYR A 201 1.67 -6.53 -31.36
C TYR A 201 2.24 -5.22 -31.91
N ARG A 202 3.00 -4.50 -31.08
CA ARG A 202 3.71 -3.30 -31.50
C ARG A 202 5.16 -3.38 -31.05
N TYR A 203 6.08 -3.20 -32.00
CA TYR A 203 7.50 -3.23 -31.74
C TYR A 203 7.99 -1.89 -31.17
N MET A 204 8.84 -1.97 -30.15
CA MET A 204 9.44 -0.83 -29.49
C MET A 204 10.95 -1.02 -29.41
N GLN A 205 11.72 -0.02 -29.85
CA GLN A 205 13.17 -0.01 -29.76
C GLN A 205 13.62 0.47 -28.37
N GLU A 206 14.80 0.03 -27.94
CA GLU A 206 15.42 0.47 -26.71
C GLU A 206 15.60 2.00 -26.72
N GLY A 207 15.22 2.65 -25.60
CA GLY A 207 15.37 4.10 -25.42
C GLY A 207 14.42 4.98 -26.23
N ALA A 208 13.47 4.41 -26.95
CA ALA A 208 12.42 5.17 -27.61
C ALA A 208 11.49 5.78 -26.57
N GLY A 209 11.64 7.08 -26.35
CA GLY A 209 10.83 7.85 -25.40
C GLY A 209 9.33 7.74 -25.69
N SER A 210 8.51 7.84 -24.62
CA SER A 210 7.07 7.71 -24.67
C SER A 210 6.43 8.66 -25.68
N SER A 211 5.72 8.12 -26.65
CA SER A 211 4.76 8.88 -27.45
C SER A 211 3.40 8.82 -26.74
N SER A 212 2.80 9.97 -26.53
CA SER A 212 1.59 10.21 -25.77
C SER A 212 0.48 9.15 -25.94
N GLY A 213 0.05 8.56 -24.82
CA GLY A 213 -1.35 8.20 -24.63
C GLY A 213 -1.74 6.73 -24.65
N LEU A 214 -0.88 5.73 -24.91
CA LEU A 214 -1.27 4.33 -24.99
C LEU A 214 -0.24 3.35 -24.38
N ALA A 215 -0.68 2.14 -24.18
CA ALA A 215 -0.10 0.97 -23.54
C ALA A 215 1.39 0.63 -23.81
N TRP A 216 2.05 1.35 -24.66
CA TRP A 216 3.39 1.03 -25.17
C TRP A 216 4.49 1.94 -24.61
N ASN A 217 4.13 2.86 -23.73
CA ASN A 217 4.97 4.01 -23.39
C ASN A 217 6.13 3.70 -22.45
N ASN A 218 6.12 2.54 -21.77
CA ASN A 218 7.10 2.19 -20.74
C ASN A 218 8.04 1.07 -21.15
N ILE A 219 8.07 0.70 -22.45
CA ILE A 219 9.02 -0.32 -22.92
C ILE A 219 10.40 0.32 -23.03
N THR A 220 11.26 -0.04 -22.08
CA THR A 220 12.65 0.41 -22.04
C THR A 220 13.60 -0.53 -22.76
N ASN A 221 13.13 -1.74 -23.07
CA ASN A 221 13.91 -2.80 -23.70
C ASN A 221 13.42 -3.05 -25.12
N ASP A 222 14.33 -3.40 -25.99
CA ASP A 222 14.08 -3.79 -27.38
C ASP A 222 13.16 -5.04 -27.45
N GLY A 223 11.90 -4.87 -27.84
CA GLY A 223 10.91 -5.94 -27.83
C GLY A 223 9.50 -5.52 -28.23
N TRP A 224 8.57 -6.42 -28.07
CA TRP A 224 7.17 -6.24 -28.46
C TRP A 224 6.28 -6.01 -27.24
N GLY A 225 5.28 -5.14 -27.40
CA GLY A 225 4.10 -5.12 -26.56
C GLY A 225 2.95 -5.86 -27.23
N VAL A 226 2.01 -6.42 -26.45
CA VAL A 226 0.85 -7.16 -26.96
C VAL A 226 -0.46 -6.65 -26.36
N GLN A 227 -1.50 -6.57 -27.20
CA GLN A 227 -2.86 -6.23 -26.79
C GLN A 227 -3.89 -7.09 -27.51
N LEU A 228 -5.05 -7.30 -26.88
CA LEU A 228 -6.23 -7.87 -27.53
C LEU A 228 -6.74 -6.89 -28.61
N THR A 229 -6.92 -7.37 -29.84
CA THR A 229 -7.32 -6.55 -30.99
C THR A 229 -8.78 -6.10 -30.85
N ASP A 230 -9.71 -7.05 -30.58
CA ASP A 230 -11.12 -6.76 -30.36
C ASP A 230 -11.48 -6.90 -28.87
N LYS A 231 -11.61 -5.76 -28.20
CA LYS A 231 -11.98 -5.69 -26.79
C LYS A 231 -13.50 -5.71 -26.56
N THR A 232 -14.29 -5.70 -27.62
CA THR A 232 -15.76 -5.70 -27.56
C THR A 232 -16.37 -7.10 -27.63
N SER A 233 -15.57 -8.10 -28.05
CA SER A 233 -15.99 -9.50 -28.07
C SER A 233 -16.25 -10.02 -26.65
N THR A 234 -17.38 -10.69 -26.47
CA THR A 234 -17.76 -11.37 -25.21
C THR A 234 -17.30 -12.82 -25.14
N GLU A 235 -16.77 -13.33 -26.23
CA GLU A 235 -16.27 -14.71 -26.31
C GLU A 235 -15.02 -14.89 -25.42
N PRO A 236 -14.77 -16.10 -24.95
CA PRO A 236 -13.53 -16.42 -24.25
C PRO A 236 -12.29 -16.13 -25.08
N VAL A 237 -11.26 -15.59 -24.46
CA VAL A 237 -9.97 -15.41 -25.12
C VAL A 237 -9.18 -16.72 -25.06
N THR A 238 -8.99 -17.35 -26.23
CA THR A 238 -8.37 -18.67 -26.37
C THR A 238 -7.24 -18.71 -27.41
N GLY A 239 -6.95 -17.58 -28.05
CA GLY A 239 -5.92 -17.48 -29.07
C GLY A 239 -4.51 -17.69 -28.50
N GLU A 240 -3.64 -18.31 -29.29
CA GLU A 240 -2.22 -18.47 -28.95
C GLU A 240 -1.49 -17.13 -29.04
N ILE A 241 -0.71 -16.80 -27.99
CA ILE A 241 0.05 -15.55 -27.90
C ILE A 241 1.47 -15.80 -28.36
N CYS A 242 1.95 -15.05 -29.38
CA CYS A 242 3.37 -15.01 -29.72
C CYS A 242 4.18 -14.47 -28.53
N THR A 243 5.18 -15.20 -28.09
CA THR A 243 6.08 -14.76 -27.00
C THR A 243 7.40 -14.20 -27.56
N TYR A 244 7.73 -14.56 -28.81
CA TYR A 244 8.80 -13.99 -29.61
C TYR A 244 8.30 -13.71 -31.04
N ILE A 245 8.71 -12.59 -31.61
CA ILE A 245 8.45 -12.23 -33.01
C ILE A 245 9.78 -11.77 -33.63
N ASN A 246 10.23 -12.45 -34.68
CA ASN A 246 11.54 -12.23 -35.32
C ASN A 246 12.69 -12.21 -34.29
N SER A 247 12.70 -13.20 -33.37
CA SER A 247 13.69 -13.36 -32.29
C SER A 247 13.68 -12.25 -31.24
N LYS A 248 12.74 -11.29 -31.26
CA LYS A 248 12.54 -10.27 -30.25
C LYS A 248 11.44 -10.70 -29.28
N PRO A 249 11.66 -10.63 -27.96
CA PRO A 249 10.68 -11.08 -26.97
C PRO A 249 9.48 -10.13 -26.86
N VAL A 250 8.34 -10.64 -26.41
CA VAL A 250 7.26 -9.82 -25.85
C VAL A 250 7.66 -9.41 -24.45
N VAL A 251 7.80 -8.10 -24.23
CA VAL A 251 8.28 -7.50 -22.96
C VAL A 251 7.22 -6.71 -22.23
N SER A 252 6.07 -6.45 -22.87
CA SER A 252 4.95 -5.74 -22.23
C SER A 252 3.61 -6.38 -22.56
N MET A 253 2.82 -6.60 -21.51
CA MET A 253 1.40 -6.96 -21.56
C MET A 253 0.52 -5.84 -20.95
N ALA A 254 1.08 -4.64 -20.88
CA ALA A 254 0.35 -3.48 -20.37
C ALA A 254 -0.93 -3.23 -21.17
N TYR A 255 -2.05 -2.98 -20.47
CA TYR A 255 -3.40 -2.77 -21.04
C TYR A 255 -3.91 -3.92 -21.93
N MET A 256 -3.33 -5.10 -21.88
CA MET A 256 -3.64 -6.18 -22.82
C MET A 256 -5.14 -6.47 -22.87
N PHE A 257 -5.79 -6.60 -21.73
CA PHE A 257 -7.23 -6.82 -21.60
C PHE A 257 -7.98 -5.63 -20.96
N PHE A 258 -7.40 -4.44 -21.02
CA PHE A 258 -8.04 -3.22 -20.53
C PHE A 258 -9.36 -2.97 -21.25
N LEU A 259 -10.46 -2.80 -20.47
CA LEU A 259 -11.84 -2.63 -20.98
C LEU A 259 -12.33 -3.83 -21.85
N SER A 260 -11.72 -5.00 -21.75
CA SER A 260 -12.17 -6.20 -22.48
C SER A 260 -13.53 -6.67 -21.97
N GLN A 261 -14.43 -7.00 -22.90
CA GLN A 261 -15.73 -7.60 -22.63
C GLN A 261 -15.69 -9.14 -22.64
N ALA A 262 -14.53 -9.75 -22.87
CA ALA A 262 -14.37 -11.20 -22.85
C ALA A 262 -14.88 -11.81 -21.55
N SER A 263 -15.61 -12.93 -21.63
CA SER A 263 -16.19 -13.62 -20.47
C SER A 263 -15.16 -14.40 -19.65
N GLU A 264 -14.12 -14.92 -20.30
CA GLU A 264 -13.02 -15.70 -19.70
C GLU A 264 -11.69 -15.35 -20.37
N ILE A 265 -10.61 -15.29 -19.58
CA ILE A 265 -9.24 -15.10 -20.05
C ILE A 265 -8.38 -16.23 -19.47
N ASN A 266 -7.68 -16.96 -20.34
CA ASN A 266 -6.79 -18.04 -19.92
C ASN A 266 -5.36 -17.78 -20.41
N LEU A 267 -4.44 -17.55 -19.49
CA LEU A 267 -3.01 -17.34 -19.74
C LEU A 267 -2.14 -18.48 -19.18
N ASN A 268 -2.76 -19.59 -18.74
CA ASN A 268 -2.06 -20.67 -18.04
C ASN A 268 -0.87 -21.24 -18.84
N ASP A 269 -0.97 -21.27 -20.17
CA ASP A 269 0.05 -21.85 -21.04
C ASP A 269 0.94 -20.82 -21.74
N VAL A 270 0.90 -19.55 -21.31
CA VAL A 270 1.67 -18.45 -21.92
C VAL A 270 3.00 -18.25 -21.19
N ASN A 271 4.10 -18.30 -21.94
CA ASN A 271 5.41 -17.96 -21.41
C ASN A 271 5.54 -16.43 -21.24
N THR A 272 5.51 -15.95 -20.00
CA THR A 272 5.64 -14.53 -19.66
C THR A 272 7.00 -14.16 -19.06
N SER A 273 7.97 -15.05 -19.10
CA SER A 273 9.29 -14.89 -18.45
C SER A 273 10.13 -13.69 -18.94
N ASN A 274 9.74 -13.03 -20.04
CA ASN A 274 10.36 -11.80 -20.54
C ASN A 274 9.53 -10.54 -20.30
N VAL A 275 8.35 -10.67 -19.70
CA VAL A 275 7.46 -9.52 -19.49
C VAL A 275 7.96 -8.67 -18.31
N LEU A 276 8.08 -7.37 -18.55
CA LEU A 276 8.57 -6.37 -17.60
C LEU A 276 7.45 -5.47 -17.09
N ASP A 277 6.37 -5.32 -17.88
CA ASP A 277 5.27 -4.40 -17.57
C ASP A 277 3.91 -5.08 -17.77
N MET A 278 3.12 -5.12 -16.69
CA MET A 278 1.73 -5.61 -16.66
C MET A 278 0.74 -4.52 -16.20
N ASN A 279 1.14 -3.25 -16.37
CA ASN A 279 0.30 -2.10 -16.02
C ASN A 279 -1.09 -2.23 -16.66
N ARG A 280 -2.15 -2.10 -15.86
CA ARG A 280 -3.57 -2.13 -16.29
C ARG A 280 -3.96 -3.36 -17.12
N MET A 281 -3.24 -4.48 -16.99
CA MET A 281 -3.45 -5.64 -17.86
C MET A 281 -4.90 -6.12 -17.87
N PHE A 282 -5.57 -6.17 -16.71
CA PHE A 282 -6.99 -6.57 -16.56
C PHE A 282 -7.86 -5.44 -16.00
N ASN A 283 -7.40 -4.19 -16.09
CA ASN A 283 -8.14 -3.07 -15.53
C ASN A 283 -9.47 -2.89 -16.28
N VAL A 284 -10.57 -2.80 -15.51
CA VAL A 284 -11.96 -2.70 -16.04
C VAL A 284 -12.33 -3.87 -16.99
N SER A 285 -11.71 -5.04 -16.82
CA SER A 285 -12.06 -6.25 -17.58
C SER A 285 -13.38 -6.84 -17.07
N GLU A 286 -14.27 -7.24 -18.00
CA GLU A 286 -15.54 -7.89 -17.71
C GLU A 286 -15.38 -9.40 -17.42
N ALA A 287 -14.19 -9.99 -17.64
CA ALA A 287 -13.92 -11.41 -17.42
C ALA A 287 -14.17 -11.79 -15.96
N THR A 288 -15.08 -12.73 -15.74
CA THR A 288 -15.39 -13.27 -14.42
C THR A 288 -14.42 -14.37 -13.99
N LYS A 289 -13.71 -14.95 -14.95
CA LYS A 289 -12.70 -15.99 -14.73
C LYS A 289 -11.42 -15.61 -15.46
N ILE A 290 -10.34 -15.50 -14.70
CA ILE A 290 -8.99 -15.21 -15.20
C ILE A 290 -8.07 -16.31 -14.65
N ASN A 291 -7.47 -17.10 -15.54
CA ASN A 291 -6.55 -18.18 -15.18
C ASN A 291 -5.10 -17.71 -15.34
N LEU A 292 -4.37 -17.68 -14.22
CA LEU A 292 -2.99 -17.16 -14.11
C LEU A 292 -2.04 -18.19 -13.47
N ASN A 293 -2.41 -19.46 -13.35
CA ASN A 293 -1.70 -20.44 -12.50
C ASN A 293 -0.21 -20.61 -12.83
N ASN A 294 0.20 -20.40 -14.09
CA ASN A 294 1.59 -20.58 -14.54
C ASN A 294 2.23 -19.29 -15.08
N ILE A 295 1.64 -18.13 -14.75
CA ILE A 295 2.24 -16.86 -15.18
C ILE A 295 3.55 -16.62 -14.45
N ASP A 296 4.60 -16.28 -15.19
CA ASP A 296 5.90 -15.89 -14.63
C ASP A 296 5.97 -14.36 -14.57
N THR A 297 6.00 -13.81 -13.36
CA THR A 297 6.09 -12.37 -13.12
C THR A 297 7.45 -11.95 -12.54
N SER A 298 8.44 -12.85 -12.54
CA SER A 298 9.74 -12.64 -11.89
C SER A 298 10.55 -11.45 -12.40
N LYS A 299 10.26 -10.96 -13.62
CA LYS A 299 10.90 -9.77 -14.19
C LYS A 299 10.00 -8.54 -14.19
N VAL A 300 8.75 -8.67 -13.78
CA VAL A 300 7.79 -7.56 -13.81
C VAL A 300 8.16 -6.50 -12.77
N THR A 301 8.25 -5.26 -13.23
CA THR A 301 8.56 -4.11 -12.36
C THR A 301 7.35 -3.22 -12.09
N ASN A 302 6.32 -3.31 -12.92
CA ASN A 302 5.13 -2.45 -12.88
C ASN A 302 3.85 -3.27 -12.95
N MET A 303 3.05 -3.23 -11.85
CA MET A 303 1.72 -3.86 -11.75
C MET A 303 0.62 -2.83 -11.43
N ASN A 304 0.88 -1.54 -11.76
CA ASN A 304 -0.07 -0.46 -11.52
C ASN A 304 -1.44 -0.77 -12.13
N HIS A 305 -2.53 -0.67 -11.35
CA HIS A 305 -3.92 -0.96 -11.76
C HIS A 305 -4.15 -2.37 -12.38
N MET A 306 -3.26 -3.35 -12.18
CA MET A 306 -3.33 -4.63 -12.92
C MET A 306 -4.71 -5.29 -12.88
N PHE A 307 -5.37 -5.30 -11.73
CA PHE A 307 -6.73 -5.84 -11.52
C PHE A 307 -7.74 -4.75 -11.12
N GLY A 308 -7.44 -3.49 -11.36
CA GLY A 308 -8.32 -2.38 -11.00
C GLY A 308 -9.70 -2.53 -11.64
N VAL A 309 -10.77 -2.47 -10.84
CA VAL A 309 -12.18 -2.58 -11.28
C VAL A 309 -12.47 -3.85 -12.11
N SER A 310 -11.61 -4.87 -12.02
CA SER A 310 -11.83 -6.17 -12.67
C SER A 310 -13.03 -6.90 -12.08
N LYS A 311 -13.80 -7.60 -12.93
CA LYS A 311 -14.94 -8.43 -12.51
C LYS A 311 -14.57 -9.89 -12.17
N ALA A 312 -13.29 -10.23 -12.15
CA ALA A 312 -12.85 -11.55 -11.72
C ALA A 312 -13.37 -11.88 -10.31
N THR A 313 -14.00 -13.06 -10.16
CA THR A 313 -14.57 -13.47 -8.87
C THR A 313 -13.55 -14.11 -7.94
N VAL A 314 -12.50 -14.70 -8.51
CA VAL A 314 -11.37 -15.32 -7.81
C VAL A 314 -10.11 -15.04 -8.62
N LEU A 315 -9.04 -14.71 -7.93
CA LEU A 315 -7.69 -14.62 -8.49
C LEU A 315 -6.78 -15.62 -7.74
N ASP A 316 -6.20 -16.57 -8.47
CA ASP A 316 -5.10 -17.39 -7.94
C ASP A 316 -3.78 -16.70 -8.31
N LEU A 317 -3.16 -16.10 -7.29
CA LEU A 317 -1.92 -15.32 -7.44
C LEU A 317 -0.69 -16.07 -6.92
N LYS A 318 -0.80 -17.37 -6.61
CA LYS A 318 0.29 -18.16 -6.00
C LYS A 318 1.54 -18.25 -6.87
N SER A 319 1.39 -18.15 -8.20
CA SER A 319 2.52 -18.13 -9.14
C SER A 319 3.24 -16.79 -9.21
N PHE A 320 2.66 -15.72 -8.63
CA PHE A 320 3.26 -14.38 -8.72
C PHE A 320 4.54 -14.28 -7.92
N ASP A 321 5.62 -13.91 -8.59
CA ASP A 321 6.84 -13.40 -8.00
C ASP A 321 6.86 -11.88 -8.13
N THR A 322 6.67 -11.18 -7.02
CA THR A 322 6.59 -9.72 -7.00
C THR A 322 7.89 -9.06 -6.53
N SER A 323 8.97 -9.85 -6.38
CA SER A 323 10.23 -9.39 -5.80
C SER A 323 10.93 -8.26 -6.57
N ASN A 324 10.62 -8.07 -7.86
CA ASN A 324 11.14 -6.98 -8.69
C ASN A 324 10.15 -5.83 -8.90
N VAL A 325 8.92 -5.92 -8.37
CA VAL A 325 7.89 -4.90 -8.57
C VAL A 325 8.21 -3.66 -7.74
N THR A 326 8.16 -2.50 -8.40
CA THR A 326 8.38 -1.19 -7.78
C THR A 326 7.11 -0.35 -7.68
N ASP A 327 6.12 -0.59 -8.53
CA ASP A 327 4.83 0.12 -8.54
C ASP A 327 3.66 -0.87 -8.46
N MET A 328 2.92 -0.82 -7.33
CA MET A 328 1.67 -1.55 -7.09
C MET A 328 0.48 -0.61 -6.92
N SER A 329 0.61 0.65 -7.36
CA SER A 329 -0.47 1.63 -7.20
C SER A 329 -1.76 1.14 -7.83
N TYR A 330 -2.87 1.24 -7.09
CA TYR A 330 -4.22 0.86 -7.55
C TYR A 330 -4.37 -0.59 -8.04
N MET A 331 -3.43 -1.50 -7.71
CA MET A 331 -3.41 -2.87 -8.28
C MET A 331 -4.74 -3.59 -8.13
N PHE A 332 -5.42 -3.44 -7.00
CA PHE A 332 -6.74 -4.04 -6.71
C PHE A 332 -7.85 -3.01 -6.50
N ASN A 333 -7.64 -1.74 -6.92
CA ASN A 333 -8.65 -0.70 -6.76
C ASN A 333 -10.01 -1.13 -7.32
N GLY A 334 -11.06 -1.05 -6.49
CA GLY A 334 -12.42 -1.41 -6.92
C GLY A 334 -12.67 -2.88 -7.19
N TYR A 335 -11.75 -3.79 -6.81
CA TYR A 335 -11.92 -5.24 -6.94
C TYR A 335 -13.10 -5.74 -6.10
N LYS A 336 -14.02 -6.52 -6.71
CA LYS A 336 -15.34 -6.83 -6.13
C LYS A 336 -15.43 -8.22 -5.48
N ALA A 337 -14.45 -9.09 -5.64
CA ALA A 337 -14.44 -10.38 -4.94
C ALA A 337 -14.33 -10.19 -3.42
N THR A 338 -14.84 -11.15 -2.67
CA THR A 338 -14.87 -11.10 -1.20
C THR A 338 -13.59 -11.64 -0.55
N THR A 339 -12.73 -12.29 -1.33
CA THR A 339 -11.46 -12.86 -0.88
C THR A 339 -10.33 -12.41 -1.78
N LEU A 340 -9.17 -12.19 -1.20
CA LEU A 340 -7.93 -11.85 -1.90
C LEU A 340 -6.76 -12.41 -1.07
N ASP A 341 -5.97 -13.31 -1.66
CA ASP A 341 -4.76 -13.86 -1.04
C ASP A 341 -3.54 -13.20 -1.67
N VAL A 342 -2.81 -12.42 -0.86
CA VAL A 342 -1.56 -11.75 -1.21
C VAL A 342 -0.40 -12.20 -0.30
N SER A 343 -0.56 -13.36 0.36
CA SER A 343 0.40 -13.87 1.33
C SER A 343 1.77 -14.22 0.73
N ASN A 344 1.84 -14.45 -0.60
CA ASN A 344 3.09 -14.70 -1.33
C ASN A 344 3.77 -13.43 -1.87
N PHE A 345 3.18 -12.24 -1.70
CA PHE A 345 3.78 -11.01 -2.25
C PHE A 345 5.04 -10.61 -1.49
N ASP A 346 6.15 -10.43 -2.22
CA ASP A 346 7.34 -9.73 -1.76
C ASP A 346 7.22 -8.26 -2.16
N THR A 347 7.06 -7.38 -1.17
CA THR A 347 6.91 -5.93 -1.41
C THR A 347 8.17 -5.13 -1.09
N SER A 348 9.29 -5.81 -0.84
CA SER A 348 10.54 -5.19 -0.37
C SER A 348 11.19 -4.20 -1.36
N ASN A 349 10.76 -4.21 -2.63
CA ASN A 349 11.20 -3.26 -3.65
C ASN A 349 10.14 -2.22 -4.04
N VAL A 350 8.92 -2.32 -3.49
CA VAL A 350 7.83 -1.42 -3.82
C VAL A 350 8.07 -0.02 -3.25
N THR A 351 7.93 0.99 -4.11
CA THR A 351 8.09 2.40 -3.75
C THR A 351 6.77 3.16 -3.64
N THR A 352 5.70 2.66 -4.29
CA THR A 352 4.37 3.27 -4.22
C THR A 352 3.28 2.21 -4.12
N MET A 353 2.37 2.42 -3.15
CA MET A 353 1.17 1.61 -2.91
C MET A 353 -0.10 2.50 -2.93
N GLU A 354 -0.05 3.64 -3.68
CA GLU A 354 -1.20 4.54 -3.80
C GLU A 354 -2.44 3.77 -4.22
N GLY A 355 -3.53 3.88 -3.43
CA GLY A 355 -4.83 3.28 -3.72
C GLY A 355 -4.84 1.76 -3.90
N MET A 356 -3.79 1.02 -3.50
CA MET A 356 -3.63 -0.41 -3.82
C MET A 356 -4.84 -1.26 -3.44
N PHE A 357 -5.45 -0.99 -2.30
CA PHE A 357 -6.63 -1.69 -1.77
C PHE A 357 -7.84 -0.77 -1.60
N SER A 358 -7.89 0.32 -2.38
CA SER A 358 -9.02 1.23 -2.34
C SER A 358 -10.28 0.63 -2.99
N TYR A 359 -11.45 0.92 -2.41
CA TYR A 359 -12.77 0.46 -2.91
C TYR A 359 -12.92 -1.06 -3.05
N ILE A 360 -12.10 -1.88 -2.36
CA ILE A 360 -12.23 -3.34 -2.40
C ILE A 360 -13.39 -3.84 -1.53
N SER A 361 -13.98 -4.98 -1.95
CA SER A 361 -15.07 -5.64 -1.21
C SER A 361 -14.59 -6.76 -0.27
N VAL A 362 -13.28 -6.97 -0.19
CA VAL A 362 -12.66 -7.97 0.70
C VAL A 362 -12.89 -7.60 2.16
N THR A 363 -13.40 -8.56 2.95
CA THR A 363 -13.75 -8.32 4.36
C THR A 363 -12.62 -8.66 5.35
N THR A 364 -11.67 -9.49 4.91
CA THR A 364 -10.46 -9.84 5.67
C THR A 364 -9.25 -9.72 4.75
N LEU A 365 -8.22 -9.00 5.18
CA LEU A 365 -7.01 -8.75 4.40
C LEU A 365 -5.80 -8.95 5.31
N ASP A 366 -5.00 -9.99 5.03
CA ASP A 366 -3.75 -10.25 5.74
C ASP A 366 -2.58 -9.61 4.98
N LEU A 367 -1.92 -8.66 5.64
CA LEU A 367 -0.78 -7.91 5.12
C LEU A 367 0.47 -8.14 5.99
N SER A 368 0.48 -9.17 6.82
CA SER A 368 1.58 -9.43 7.77
C SER A 368 2.93 -9.71 7.10
N ASN A 369 2.92 -10.06 5.81
CA ASN A 369 4.12 -10.27 4.99
C ASN A 369 4.65 -9.01 4.29
N PHE A 370 3.91 -7.88 4.34
CA PHE A 370 4.30 -6.67 3.59
C PHE A 370 5.53 -5.99 4.22
N ASP A 371 6.60 -5.83 3.45
CA ASP A 371 7.72 -4.93 3.75
C ASP A 371 7.48 -3.59 3.05
N THR A 372 7.16 -2.56 3.83
CA THR A 372 6.88 -1.21 3.30
C THR A 372 8.06 -0.25 3.49
N SER A 373 9.24 -0.76 3.80
CA SER A 373 10.41 0.05 4.18
C SER A 373 10.91 1.00 3.07
N LYS A 374 10.59 0.71 1.79
CA LYS A 374 10.92 1.58 0.64
C LYS A 374 9.75 2.42 0.14
N VAL A 375 8.55 2.23 0.69
CA VAL A 375 7.37 2.94 0.21
C VAL A 375 7.43 4.42 0.60
N ILE A 376 7.22 5.28 -0.39
CA ILE A 376 7.20 6.75 -0.23
C ILE A 376 5.79 7.33 -0.36
N ASN A 377 4.85 6.61 -0.99
CA ASN A 377 3.48 7.06 -1.23
C ASN A 377 2.47 5.97 -0.83
N MET A 378 1.63 6.27 0.19
CA MET A 378 0.52 5.43 0.67
C MET A 378 -0.84 6.14 0.56
N LYS A 379 -0.91 7.18 -0.29
CA LYS A 379 -2.15 7.93 -0.51
C LYS A 379 -3.29 6.97 -0.88
N ASP A 380 -4.48 7.17 -0.28
CA ASP A 380 -5.72 6.43 -0.54
C ASP A 380 -5.60 4.88 -0.43
N MET A 381 -4.51 4.33 0.19
CA MET A 381 -4.20 2.88 0.15
C MET A 381 -5.37 2.00 0.61
N PHE A 382 -6.11 2.42 1.63
CA PHE A 382 -7.28 1.71 2.18
C PHE A 382 -8.56 2.55 2.10
N GLU A 383 -8.64 3.47 1.14
CA GLU A 383 -9.82 4.29 0.93
C GLU A 383 -11.04 3.42 0.59
N TYR A 384 -12.20 3.66 1.26
CA TYR A 384 -13.45 2.87 1.09
C TYR A 384 -13.26 1.34 1.18
N ASN A 385 -12.20 0.90 1.84
CA ASN A 385 -11.90 -0.52 2.06
C ASN A 385 -12.93 -1.15 3.01
N GLN A 386 -13.46 -2.34 2.65
CA GLN A 386 -14.51 -3.03 3.41
C GLN A 386 -13.94 -3.98 4.48
N ALA A 387 -12.62 -4.13 4.60
CA ALA A 387 -12.02 -4.98 5.64
C ALA A 387 -12.36 -4.42 7.03
N THR A 388 -12.90 -5.28 7.88
CA THR A 388 -13.28 -4.92 9.25
C THR A 388 -12.08 -4.92 10.21
N THR A 389 -11.01 -5.59 9.81
CA THR A 389 -9.73 -5.65 10.54
C THR A 389 -8.57 -5.52 9.55
N LEU A 390 -7.56 -4.74 9.92
CA LEU A 390 -6.31 -4.59 9.17
C LEU A 390 -5.14 -4.83 10.13
N ASN A 391 -4.27 -5.80 9.81
CA ASN A 391 -3.02 -6.00 10.52
C ASN A 391 -1.92 -5.18 9.85
N LEU A 392 -1.54 -4.07 10.48
CA LEU A 392 -0.53 -3.12 9.99
C LEU A 392 0.78 -3.20 10.78
N SER A 393 0.96 -4.22 11.62
CA SER A 393 2.11 -4.34 12.53
C SER A 393 3.47 -4.50 11.82
N SER A 394 3.46 -4.99 10.56
CA SER A 394 4.65 -5.10 9.70
C SER A 394 5.03 -3.80 8.99
N PHE A 395 4.14 -2.80 9.00
CA PHE A 395 4.35 -1.57 8.22
C PHE A 395 5.47 -0.72 8.80
N ASN A 396 6.45 -0.43 7.97
CA ASN A 396 7.50 0.56 8.22
C ASN A 396 7.22 1.79 7.35
N THR A 397 6.74 2.86 7.97
CA THR A 397 6.35 4.08 7.25
C THR A 397 7.40 5.19 7.27
N SER A 398 8.62 4.89 7.73
CA SER A 398 9.70 5.88 7.93
C SER A 398 10.17 6.61 6.66
N ASN A 399 9.77 6.15 5.46
CA ASN A 399 10.06 6.81 4.20
C ASN A 399 8.82 7.43 3.54
N VAL A 400 7.63 7.25 4.12
CA VAL A 400 6.38 7.74 3.54
C VAL A 400 6.28 9.27 3.67
N THR A 401 5.95 9.94 2.57
CA THR A 401 5.77 11.39 2.49
C THR A 401 4.31 11.79 2.29
N ASP A 402 3.47 10.93 1.71
CA ASP A 402 2.04 11.19 1.48
C ASP A 402 1.19 10.05 2.07
N MET A 403 0.32 10.40 3.04
CA MET A 403 -0.70 9.53 3.66
C MET A 403 -2.11 10.10 3.45
N SER A 404 -2.29 11.03 2.49
CA SER A 404 -3.62 11.62 2.24
C SER A 404 -4.64 10.53 1.92
N GLY A 405 -5.82 10.62 2.52
CA GLY A 405 -6.93 9.68 2.32
C GLY A 405 -6.66 8.22 2.72
N MET A 406 -5.51 7.88 3.35
CA MET A 406 -5.08 6.48 3.55
C MET A 406 -6.16 5.59 4.17
N PHE A 407 -6.94 6.10 5.12
CA PHE A 407 -8.04 5.39 5.78
C PHE A 407 -9.40 6.09 5.57
N ARG A 408 -9.54 6.85 4.48
CA ARG A 408 -10.78 7.54 4.15
C ARG A 408 -11.92 6.54 3.96
N ALA A 409 -13.03 6.72 4.70
CA ALA A 409 -14.22 5.86 4.69
C ALA A 409 -13.92 4.35 4.88
N ASN A 410 -12.78 4.02 5.50
CA ASN A 410 -12.39 2.67 5.85
C ASN A 410 -13.36 2.07 6.87
N GLN A 411 -13.70 0.77 6.72
CA GLN A 411 -14.68 0.08 7.57
C GLN A 411 -14.06 -0.62 8.80
N SER A 412 -12.72 -0.61 8.97
CA SER A 412 -12.08 -1.18 10.16
C SER A 412 -12.48 -0.41 11.41
N THR A 413 -12.98 -1.12 12.41
CA THR A 413 -13.40 -0.51 13.70
C THR A 413 -12.23 -0.24 14.64
N THR A 414 -11.10 -0.88 14.39
CA THR A 414 -9.85 -0.70 15.13
C THR A 414 -8.69 -0.55 14.15
N LEU A 415 -7.81 0.42 14.36
CA LEU A 415 -6.59 0.63 13.61
C LEU A 415 -5.42 0.73 14.60
N ASP A 416 -4.52 -0.26 14.56
CA ASP A 416 -3.26 -0.18 15.32
C ASP A 416 -2.21 0.53 14.47
N LEU A 417 -1.89 1.77 14.82
CA LEU A 417 -0.93 2.64 14.16
C LEU A 417 0.38 2.78 14.96
N SER A 418 0.61 1.90 15.93
CA SER A 418 1.77 1.98 16.83
C SER A 418 3.12 1.79 16.13
N SER A 419 3.13 1.13 14.95
CA SER A 419 4.31 0.97 14.09
C SER A 419 4.62 2.16 13.20
N PHE A 420 3.68 3.15 13.09
CA PHE A 420 3.80 4.25 12.14
C PHE A 420 4.84 5.28 12.59
N ASP A 421 5.82 5.54 11.74
CA ASP A 421 6.71 6.70 11.79
C ASP A 421 6.25 7.72 10.74
N THR A 422 5.75 8.87 11.19
CA THR A 422 5.22 9.92 10.31
C THR A 422 6.18 11.10 10.16
N SER A 423 7.45 10.93 10.56
CA SER A 423 8.43 12.03 10.61
C SER A 423 8.75 12.67 9.26
N LYS A 424 8.50 11.97 8.14
CA LYS A 424 8.68 12.50 6.78
C LYS A 424 7.36 12.87 6.08
N VAL A 425 6.22 12.62 6.72
CA VAL A 425 4.92 12.89 6.09
C VAL A 425 4.68 14.39 5.99
N THR A 426 4.34 14.84 4.79
CA THR A 426 4.01 16.23 4.50
C THR A 426 2.53 16.46 4.25
N ASN A 427 1.78 15.40 3.93
CA ASN A 427 0.36 15.48 3.56
C ASN A 427 -0.46 14.45 4.32
N MET A 428 -1.42 14.91 5.15
CA MET A 428 -2.39 14.10 5.88
C MET A 428 -3.84 14.48 5.56
N LEU A 429 -4.05 15.15 4.40
CA LEU A 429 -5.38 15.52 3.89
C LEU A 429 -6.33 14.31 3.98
N GLN A 430 -7.48 14.46 4.66
CA GLN A 430 -8.55 13.46 4.73
C GLN A 430 -8.14 12.07 5.25
N MET A 431 -6.99 11.92 5.93
CA MET A 431 -6.43 10.60 6.30
C MET A 431 -7.44 9.69 7.00
N PHE A 432 -8.31 10.23 7.88
CA PHE A 432 -9.35 9.49 8.59
C PHE A 432 -10.77 10.01 8.32
N LEU A 433 -10.99 10.70 7.20
CA LEU A 433 -12.31 11.21 6.81
C LEU A 433 -13.32 10.04 6.72
N ASN A 434 -14.45 10.13 7.44
CA ASN A 434 -15.49 9.08 7.51
C ASN A 434 -14.98 7.70 8.00
N SER A 435 -13.79 7.59 8.60
CA SER A 435 -13.26 6.33 9.12
C SER A 435 -14.17 5.76 10.22
N LYS A 436 -14.39 4.44 10.19
CA LYS A 436 -15.18 3.71 11.19
C LYS A 436 -14.40 3.34 12.44
N ALA A 437 -13.09 3.63 12.50
CA ALA A 437 -12.29 3.39 13.68
C ALA A 437 -12.82 4.21 14.86
N THR A 438 -13.18 3.52 15.96
CA THR A 438 -13.72 4.14 17.17
C THR A 438 -12.63 4.64 18.11
N THR A 439 -11.42 4.10 17.94
CA THR A 439 -10.20 4.49 18.67
C THR A 439 -9.03 4.64 17.71
N LEU A 440 -8.25 5.69 17.89
CA LEU A 440 -7.03 5.95 17.11
C LEU A 440 -5.89 6.25 18.09
N ASN A 441 -4.83 5.44 18.07
CA ASN A 441 -3.61 5.74 18.83
C ASN A 441 -2.67 6.59 17.96
N LEU A 442 -2.61 7.89 18.24
CA LEU A 442 -1.80 8.87 17.52
C LEU A 442 -0.54 9.27 18.29
N SER A 443 -0.20 8.56 19.37
CA SER A 443 0.87 8.95 20.31
C SER A 443 2.27 9.01 19.67
N ASN A 444 2.50 8.27 18.57
CA ASN A 444 3.76 8.22 17.83
C ASN A 444 3.79 9.14 16.62
N PHE A 445 2.69 9.87 16.33
CA PHE A 445 2.65 10.76 15.17
C PHE A 445 3.56 11.97 15.39
N ASN A 446 4.54 12.12 14.51
CA ASN A 446 5.32 13.33 14.35
C ASN A 446 4.74 14.12 13.16
N THR A 447 4.17 15.28 13.45
CA THR A 447 3.48 16.10 12.43
C THR A 447 4.26 17.35 12.04
N SER A 448 5.52 17.49 12.47
CA SER A 448 6.33 18.71 12.27
C SER A 448 6.56 19.10 10.81
N ASN A 449 6.50 18.13 9.89
CA ASN A 449 6.65 18.36 8.45
C ASN A 449 5.31 18.45 7.70
N VAL A 450 4.18 18.25 8.38
CA VAL A 450 2.86 18.24 7.73
C VAL A 450 2.43 19.66 7.37
N THR A 451 2.06 19.86 6.12
CA THR A 451 1.60 21.17 5.59
C THR A 451 0.10 21.21 5.35
N ASP A 452 -0.56 20.04 5.16
CA ASP A 452 -2.00 19.94 4.92
C ASP A 452 -2.62 18.89 5.88
N MET A 453 -3.53 19.36 6.75
CA MET A 453 -4.35 18.54 7.65
C MET A 453 -5.85 18.72 7.37
N SER A 454 -6.20 19.29 6.21
CA SER A 454 -7.61 19.56 5.90
C SER A 454 -8.44 18.28 5.92
N ALA A 455 -9.60 18.35 6.58
CA ALA A 455 -10.55 17.26 6.78
C ALA A 455 -9.96 15.96 7.38
N MET A 456 -8.78 16.01 8.07
CA MET A 456 -8.07 14.81 8.54
C MET A 456 -8.96 13.89 9.39
N PHE A 457 -9.78 14.44 10.29
CA PHE A 457 -10.72 13.70 11.14
C PHE A 457 -12.18 14.04 10.85
N ALA A 458 -12.48 14.58 9.67
CA ALA A 458 -13.85 14.93 9.34
C ALA A 458 -14.74 13.69 9.35
N LYS A 459 -15.90 13.77 10.07
CA LYS A 459 -16.86 12.69 10.23
C LYS A 459 -16.26 11.36 10.74
N SER A 460 -15.10 11.40 11.37
CA SER A 460 -14.49 10.24 12.02
C SER A 460 -15.37 9.73 13.17
N GLU A 461 -15.52 8.40 13.28
CA GLU A 461 -16.27 7.75 14.36
C GLU A 461 -15.45 7.66 15.68
N ALA A 462 -14.18 8.08 15.68
CA ALA A 462 -13.35 8.09 16.88
C ALA A 462 -13.96 9.01 17.96
N THR A 463 -14.24 8.44 19.13
CA THR A 463 -14.86 9.17 20.26
C THR A 463 -13.83 9.90 21.11
N THR A 464 -12.57 9.49 21.00
CA THR A 464 -11.41 10.13 21.64
C THR A 464 -10.33 10.37 20.60
N LEU A 465 -9.81 11.59 20.53
CA LEU A 465 -8.69 11.98 19.68
C LEU A 465 -7.67 12.74 20.52
N ASP A 466 -6.52 12.15 20.76
CA ASP A 466 -5.40 12.86 21.41
C ASP A 466 -4.52 13.51 20.34
N VAL A 467 -4.72 14.81 20.13
CA VAL A 467 -3.95 15.65 19.22
C VAL A 467 -3.02 16.62 19.97
N SER A 468 -2.89 16.46 21.29
CA SER A 468 -2.12 17.37 22.16
C SER A 468 -0.62 17.43 21.85
N LYS A 469 -0.10 16.43 21.10
CA LYS A 469 1.30 16.34 20.67
C LYS A 469 1.53 16.78 19.22
N PHE A 470 0.49 17.18 18.50
CA PHE A 470 0.64 17.61 17.12
C PHE A 470 1.43 18.93 17.06
N ASP A 471 2.54 18.90 16.33
CA ASP A 471 3.23 20.11 15.89
C ASP A 471 2.55 20.58 14.61
N THR A 472 1.91 21.75 14.67
CA THR A 472 1.15 22.33 13.55
C THR A 472 1.82 23.55 12.95
N SER A 473 3.07 23.85 13.34
CA SER A 473 3.79 25.05 12.93
C SER A 473 3.99 25.20 11.41
N SER A 474 4.05 24.05 10.71
CA SER A 474 4.19 23.99 9.23
C SER A 474 2.84 23.96 8.49
N VAL A 475 1.71 23.81 9.21
CA VAL A 475 0.40 23.59 8.59
C VAL A 475 -0.15 24.89 8.00
N THR A 476 -0.57 24.84 6.75
CA THR A 476 -1.15 25.98 6.01
C THR A 476 -2.66 25.83 5.80
N ASP A 477 -3.19 24.60 5.83
CA ASP A 477 -4.62 24.31 5.67
C ASP A 477 -5.13 23.38 6.79
N MET A 478 -6.13 23.85 7.55
CA MET A 478 -6.88 23.11 8.57
C MET A 478 -8.37 23.07 8.28
N GLY A 479 -8.77 23.40 7.05
CA GLY A 479 -10.18 23.41 6.66
C GLY A 479 -10.86 22.06 6.94
N GLY A 480 -11.98 22.08 7.68
CA GLY A 480 -12.76 20.89 8.00
C GLY A 480 -12.06 19.85 8.90
N MET A 481 -10.90 20.13 9.49
CA MET A 481 -10.09 19.11 10.19
C MET A 481 -10.91 18.24 11.16
N PHE A 482 -11.88 18.80 11.86
CA PHE A 482 -12.77 18.10 12.80
C PHE A 482 -14.26 18.22 12.42
N ASP A 483 -14.59 18.50 11.13
CA ASP A 483 -15.98 18.63 10.69
C ASP A 483 -16.76 17.35 10.98
N GLY A 484 -17.84 17.42 11.75
CA GLY A 484 -18.69 16.29 12.12
C GLY A 484 -18.00 15.20 12.96
N SER A 485 -16.79 15.42 13.47
CA SER A 485 -16.06 14.47 14.31
C SER A 485 -16.88 14.05 15.52
N LYS A 486 -16.82 12.76 15.88
CA LYS A 486 -17.49 12.19 17.06
C LYS A 486 -16.71 12.41 18.37
N ALA A 487 -15.48 12.92 18.30
CA ALA A 487 -14.68 13.21 19.48
C ALA A 487 -15.38 14.23 20.38
N THR A 488 -15.56 13.87 21.64
CA THR A 488 -16.23 14.72 22.65
C THR A 488 -15.28 15.68 23.35
N THR A 489 -13.98 15.40 23.29
CA THR A 489 -12.90 16.23 23.80
C THR A 489 -11.83 16.41 22.71
N LEU A 490 -11.37 17.65 22.54
CA LEU A 490 -10.30 18.01 21.62
C LEU A 490 -9.38 19.00 22.32
N ASP A 491 -8.14 18.60 22.62
CA ASP A 491 -7.12 19.51 23.12
C ASP A 491 -6.33 20.10 21.94
N VAL A 492 -6.72 21.31 21.56
CA VAL A 492 -6.08 22.09 20.49
C VAL A 492 -5.27 23.28 21.05
N SER A 493 -5.07 23.33 22.36
CA SER A 493 -4.39 24.44 23.06
C SER A 493 -2.94 24.64 22.63
N LYS A 494 -2.31 23.60 22.08
CA LYS A 494 -0.93 23.60 21.59
C LYS A 494 -0.79 23.90 20.09
N PHE A 495 -1.91 24.06 19.38
CA PHE A 495 -1.83 24.28 17.94
C PHE A 495 -1.19 25.65 17.61
N ASP A 496 -0.07 25.63 16.89
CA ASP A 496 0.45 26.81 16.23
C ASP A 496 -0.27 27.01 14.89
N THR A 497 -1.07 28.06 14.81
CA THR A 497 -1.85 28.39 13.61
C THR A 497 -1.29 29.57 12.83
N SER A 498 -0.06 29.98 13.15
CA SER A 498 0.55 31.20 12.57
C SER A 498 0.81 31.12 11.06
N SER A 499 0.81 29.92 10.49
CA SER A 499 0.95 29.67 9.05
C SER A 499 -0.36 29.36 8.34
N VAL A 500 -1.47 29.17 9.07
CA VAL A 500 -2.76 28.72 8.54
C VAL A 500 -3.46 29.85 7.77
N THR A 501 -3.93 29.53 6.58
CA THR A 501 -4.68 30.45 5.70
C THR A 501 -6.16 30.10 5.56
N ASP A 502 -6.53 28.82 5.74
CA ASP A 502 -7.94 28.36 5.75
C ASP A 502 -8.27 27.60 7.04
N MET A 503 -9.33 28.05 7.73
CA MET A 503 -9.95 27.39 8.89
C MET A 503 -11.44 27.14 8.64
N GLY A 504 -11.88 27.19 7.39
CA GLY A 504 -13.28 26.95 7.05
C GLY A 504 -13.73 25.57 7.54
N SER A 505 -14.89 25.49 8.14
CA SER A 505 -15.50 24.25 8.69
C SER A 505 -14.65 23.50 9.75
N MET A 506 -13.55 24.06 10.29
CA MET A 506 -12.59 23.32 11.14
C MET A 506 -13.28 22.56 12.29
N PHE A 507 -14.28 23.15 12.94
CA PHE A 507 -15.06 22.54 14.05
C PHE A 507 -16.54 22.43 13.72
N SER A 508 -16.92 22.49 12.44
CA SER A 508 -18.30 22.38 11.99
C SER A 508 -18.89 21.04 12.45
N TRP A 509 -20.10 21.06 13.06
CA TRP A 509 -20.81 19.88 13.59
C TRP A 509 -19.98 18.98 14.53
N SER A 510 -18.83 19.45 15.03
CA SER A 510 -18.02 18.73 16.00
C SER A 510 -18.80 18.46 17.29
N LYS A 511 -18.57 17.30 17.91
CA LYS A 511 -19.16 16.92 19.20
C LYS A 511 -18.40 17.49 20.42
N ALA A 512 -17.24 18.12 20.21
CA ALA A 512 -16.48 18.78 21.29
C ALA A 512 -17.33 19.89 21.95
N ALA A 513 -17.50 19.78 23.26
CA ALA A 513 -18.30 20.72 24.04
C ALA A 513 -17.51 21.96 24.49
N SER A 514 -16.20 21.88 24.51
CA SER A 514 -15.28 22.97 24.84
C SER A 514 -14.06 22.93 23.93
N LEU A 515 -13.55 24.12 23.58
CA LEU A 515 -12.36 24.33 22.75
C LEU A 515 -11.51 25.42 23.41
N ASP A 516 -10.25 25.13 23.72
CA ASP A 516 -9.28 26.16 24.09
C ASP A 516 -8.61 26.69 22.83
N LEU A 517 -9.01 27.89 22.42
CA LEU A 517 -8.53 28.59 21.23
C LEU A 517 -7.56 29.73 21.59
N SER A 518 -7.13 29.85 22.85
CA SER A 518 -6.32 30.95 23.34
C SER A 518 -4.97 31.09 22.62
N GLY A 519 -4.41 29.95 22.14
CA GLY A 519 -3.17 29.89 21.37
C GLY A 519 -3.31 30.22 19.87
N PHE A 520 -4.52 30.40 19.34
CA PHE A 520 -4.73 30.57 17.90
C PHE A 520 -4.26 31.96 17.42
N ASN A 521 -3.33 31.95 16.46
CA ASN A 521 -2.94 33.11 15.67
C ASN A 521 -3.63 33.07 14.32
N THR A 522 -4.64 33.91 14.12
CA THR A 522 -5.46 33.91 12.90
C THR A 522 -5.09 35.02 11.92
N SER A 523 -3.94 35.66 12.11
CA SER A 523 -3.56 36.86 11.34
C SER A 523 -3.38 36.63 9.83
N LYS A 524 -3.15 35.36 9.40
CA LYS A 524 -3.04 34.99 7.97
C LYS A 524 -4.32 34.37 7.42
N VAL A 525 -5.31 34.09 8.27
CA VAL A 525 -6.53 33.39 7.86
C VAL A 525 -7.39 34.27 6.97
N THR A 526 -7.79 33.74 5.83
CA THR A 526 -8.66 34.41 4.86
C THR A 526 -10.10 33.88 4.86
N SER A 527 -10.30 32.64 5.32
CA SER A 527 -11.60 31.97 5.39
C SER A 527 -11.84 31.33 6.76
N MET A 528 -12.98 31.68 7.37
CA MET A 528 -13.54 31.07 8.58
C MET A 528 -14.99 30.61 8.31
N ALA A 529 -15.37 30.41 7.03
CA ALA A 529 -16.70 29.98 6.67
C ALA A 529 -17.06 28.68 7.38
N ARG A 530 -18.25 28.61 8.02
CA ARG A 530 -18.75 27.42 8.74
C ARG A 530 -17.87 26.96 9.91
N MET A 531 -16.87 27.71 10.38
CA MET A 531 -15.87 27.22 11.33
C MET A 531 -16.49 26.59 12.60
N PHE A 532 -17.56 27.16 13.13
CA PHE A 532 -18.29 26.66 14.30
C PHE A 532 -19.76 26.32 13.97
N GLN A 533 -20.09 26.02 12.73
CA GLN A 533 -21.42 25.62 12.31
C GLN A 533 -21.89 24.42 13.13
N GLY A 534 -23.10 24.47 13.73
CA GLY A 534 -23.66 23.36 14.50
C GLY A 534 -22.89 23.00 15.76
N SER A 535 -21.96 23.85 16.22
CA SER A 535 -21.12 23.64 17.40
C SER A 535 -21.94 23.30 18.66
N GLN A 536 -21.43 22.38 19.48
CA GLN A 536 -22.02 22.00 20.77
C GLN A 536 -21.49 22.86 21.93
N ALA A 537 -20.53 23.75 21.67
CA ALA A 537 -19.96 24.64 22.68
C ALA A 537 -21.03 25.62 23.23
N ILE A 538 -20.99 25.82 24.54
CA ILE A 538 -21.85 26.82 25.21
C ILE A 538 -21.19 28.20 25.18
N THR A 539 -19.87 28.22 25.19
CA THR A 539 -19.04 29.42 25.16
C THR A 539 -17.91 29.25 24.17
N LEU A 540 -17.63 30.28 23.38
CA LEU A 540 -16.44 30.38 22.53
C LEU A 540 -15.64 31.61 22.93
N ASP A 541 -14.33 31.42 23.18
CA ASP A 541 -13.39 32.49 23.42
C ASP A 541 -12.58 32.76 22.15
N LEU A 542 -12.91 33.84 21.46
CA LEU A 542 -12.24 34.30 20.24
C LEU A 542 -11.39 35.56 20.51
N SER A 543 -11.04 35.83 21.78
CA SER A 543 -10.27 37.03 22.13
C SER A 543 -8.86 37.07 21.53
N SER A 544 -8.27 35.90 21.18
CA SER A 544 -7.01 35.78 20.46
C SER A 544 -7.13 36.08 18.94
N PHE A 545 -8.33 36.02 18.38
CA PHE A 545 -8.54 36.08 16.92
C PHE A 545 -8.28 37.47 16.37
N ASN A 546 -7.37 37.56 15.40
CA ASN A 546 -7.19 38.70 14.52
C ASN A 546 -7.85 38.39 13.18
N THR A 547 -8.95 39.07 12.88
CA THR A 547 -9.77 38.77 11.69
C THR A 547 -9.56 39.81 10.56
N SER A 548 -8.52 40.63 10.64
CA SER A 548 -8.28 41.71 9.69
C SER A 548 -8.11 41.28 8.23
N ASN A 549 -7.70 40.02 7.98
CA ASN A 549 -7.53 39.45 6.65
C ASN A 549 -8.68 38.50 6.23
N VAL A 550 -9.68 38.27 7.13
CA VAL A 550 -10.76 37.34 6.85
C VAL A 550 -11.77 37.96 5.89
N THR A 551 -11.94 37.35 4.74
CA THR A 551 -12.90 37.78 3.72
C THR A 551 -14.21 37.00 3.73
N ASN A 552 -14.18 35.76 4.28
CA ASN A 552 -15.34 34.86 4.29
C ASN A 552 -15.63 34.33 5.70
N MET A 553 -16.78 34.74 6.25
CA MET A 553 -17.37 34.28 7.52
C MET A 553 -18.78 33.69 7.33
N ALA A 554 -19.18 33.34 6.10
CA ALA A 554 -20.51 32.80 5.83
C ALA A 554 -20.76 31.55 6.68
N TYR A 555 -21.93 31.48 7.32
CA TYR A 555 -22.37 30.36 8.17
C TYR A 555 -21.47 30.09 9.39
N MET A 556 -20.56 30.98 9.81
CA MET A 556 -19.53 30.72 10.82
C MET A 556 -20.09 30.11 12.10
N PHE A 557 -21.24 30.59 12.60
CA PHE A 557 -21.93 30.08 13.79
C PHE A 557 -23.31 29.49 13.46
N TYR A 558 -23.60 29.23 12.17
CA TYR A 558 -24.90 28.72 11.73
C TYR A 558 -25.34 27.49 12.54
N ASN A 559 -26.56 27.51 13.08
CA ASN A 559 -27.14 26.41 13.85
C ASN A 559 -26.40 26.03 15.15
N ALA A 560 -25.55 26.89 15.69
CA ALA A 560 -24.90 26.68 17.00
C ALA A 560 -25.88 27.08 18.13
N SER A 561 -27.02 26.39 18.20
CA SER A 561 -28.16 26.74 19.07
C SER A 561 -27.89 26.68 20.58
N LYS A 562 -26.83 25.97 21.01
CA LYS A 562 -26.38 25.91 22.40
C LYS A 562 -25.47 27.06 22.81
N LEU A 563 -24.91 27.79 21.82
CA LEU A 563 -23.95 28.86 22.05
C LEU A 563 -24.63 30.06 22.73
N LYS A 564 -24.14 30.38 23.92
CA LYS A 564 -24.67 31.49 24.76
C LYS A 564 -23.80 32.72 24.73
N THR A 565 -22.49 32.53 24.70
CA THR A 565 -21.53 33.64 24.83
C THR A 565 -20.38 33.46 23.86
N ILE A 566 -20.03 34.52 23.15
CA ILE A 566 -18.83 34.62 22.32
C ILE A 566 -17.99 35.77 22.92
N TYR A 567 -16.82 35.44 23.45
CA TYR A 567 -15.86 36.46 23.86
C TYR A 567 -15.01 36.91 22.66
N ALA A 568 -14.78 38.22 22.56
CA ALA A 568 -13.92 38.81 21.54
C ALA A 568 -13.15 39.99 22.08
N SER A 569 -12.00 40.30 21.47
CA SER A 569 -11.23 41.48 21.71
C SER A 569 -11.37 42.51 20.56
N ASN A 570 -10.73 43.64 20.69
CA ASN A 570 -10.65 44.68 19.64
C ASN A 570 -9.89 44.24 18.36
N LYS A 571 -9.23 43.09 18.39
CA LYS A 571 -8.60 42.49 17.19
C LYS A 571 -9.61 41.83 16.26
N TYR A 572 -10.81 41.51 16.79
CA TYR A 572 -11.90 40.96 15.98
C TYR A 572 -12.62 42.08 15.26
N ASN A 573 -12.52 42.13 13.96
CA ASN A 573 -13.25 43.08 13.12
C ASN A 573 -13.78 42.39 11.86
N THR A 574 -14.70 43.05 11.18
CA THR A 574 -15.36 42.53 9.97
C THR A 574 -15.15 43.40 8.74
N ASP A 575 -14.17 44.28 8.76
CA ASP A 575 -13.94 45.27 7.72
C ASP A 575 -13.65 44.63 6.35
N ALA A 576 -12.77 43.64 6.34
CA ALA A 576 -12.41 42.90 5.13
C ALA A 576 -13.46 41.85 4.69
N VAL A 577 -14.48 41.59 5.52
CA VAL A 577 -15.46 40.51 5.24
C VAL A 577 -16.38 40.91 4.11
N THR A 578 -16.35 40.12 3.03
CA THR A 578 -17.22 40.27 1.86
C THR A 578 -18.36 39.24 1.86
N SER A 579 -18.22 38.11 2.55
CA SER A 579 -19.23 37.07 2.66
C SER A 579 -19.51 36.71 4.12
N SER A 580 -20.75 36.97 4.60
CA SER A 580 -21.18 36.70 5.99
C SER A 580 -22.61 36.19 6.07
N SER A 581 -23.16 35.64 4.97
CA SER A 581 -24.54 35.18 4.91
C SER A 581 -24.84 34.15 5.99
N SER A 582 -25.98 34.29 6.67
CA SER A 582 -26.49 33.34 7.67
C SER A 582 -25.50 33.01 8.80
N MET A 583 -24.55 33.92 9.09
CA MET A 583 -23.49 33.72 10.08
C MET A 583 -24.04 33.29 11.45
N PHE A 584 -25.16 33.88 11.90
CA PHE A 584 -25.81 33.61 13.19
C PHE A 584 -27.16 32.91 13.07
N TYR A 585 -27.53 32.34 11.92
CA TYR A 585 -28.81 31.67 11.76
C TYR A 585 -29.04 30.60 12.83
N ASN A 586 -30.22 30.66 13.50
CA ASN A 586 -30.68 29.73 14.55
C ASN A 586 -29.79 29.69 15.83
N ASN A 587 -29.11 30.79 16.16
CA ASN A 587 -28.34 30.91 17.41
C ASN A 587 -29.21 31.46 18.56
N THR A 588 -30.33 30.83 18.80
CA THR A 588 -31.43 31.35 19.67
C THR A 588 -31.04 31.56 21.14
N SER A 589 -29.94 30.94 21.60
CA SER A 589 -29.44 31.07 22.97
C SER A 589 -28.43 32.20 23.16
N LEU A 590 -27.97 32.85 22.04
CA LEU A 590 -26.88 33.81 22.05
C LEU A 590 -27.30 35.14 22.69
N VAL A 591 -26.44 35.66 23.58
CA VAL A 591 -26.62 36.93 24.24
C VAL A 591 -25.29 37.68 24.28
N GLY A 592 -25.28 38.91 23.82
CA GLY A 592 -24.15 39.82 23.88
C GLY A 592 -23.85 40.33 25.31
N GLY A 593 -22.68 40.90 25.52
CA GLY A 593 -22.18 41.29 26.84
C GLY A 593 -23.01 42.36 27.54
N ALA A 594 -23.66 43.25 26.81
CA ALA A 594 -24.58 44.26 27.37
C ALA A 594 -26.07 43.81 27.31
N GLY A 595 -26.35 42.54 26.98
CA GLY A 595 -27.70 41.94 27.02
C GLY A 595 -28.44 41.89 25.70
N SER A 596 -27.81 42.21 24.59
CA SER A 596 -28.41 42.08 23.26
C SER A 596 -28.70 40.61 22.94
N LYS A 597 -29.99 40.30 22.75
CA LYS A 597 -30.46 38.94 22.45
C LYS A 597 -30.52 38.69 20.95
N TYR A 598 -30.37 37.41 20.57
CA TYR A 598 -30.57 36.95 19.20
C TYR A 598 -31.86 37.49 18.56
N LYS A 599 -31.75 37.96 17.33
CA LYS A 599 -32.89 38.42 16.49
C LYS A 599 -32.79 37.81 15.09
N SER A 600 -33.87 37.20 14.59
CA SER A 600 -33.93 36.49 13.31
C SER A 600 -33.69 37.37 12.06
N GLY A 601 -33.70 38.67 12.19
CA GLY A 601 -33.40 39.62 11.11
C GLY A 601 -31.94 40.07 11.03
N TYR A 602 -31.11 39.66 11.97
CA TYR A 602 -29.69 40.12 12.09
C TYR A 602 -28.77 38.92 12.14
N LEU A 603 -28.50 38.37 10.96
CA LEU A 603 -27.87 37.06 10.80
C LEU A 603 -26.48 37.14 10.19
N ASP A 604 -26.00 38.29 9.82
CA ASP A 604 -24.75 38.54 9.12
C ASP A 604 -23.70 39.25 10.01
N LYS A 605 -22.65 39.78 9.41
CA LYS A 605 -21.55 40.46 10.10
C LYS A 605 -21.97 41.72 10.87
N THR A 606 -23.16 42.27 10.61
CA THR A 606 -23.62 43.54 11.23
C THR A 606 -23.69 43.44 12.76
N TYR A 607 -23.96 42.24 13.31
CA TYR A 607 -23.96 41.99 14.77
C TYR A 607 -22.71 41.25 15.27
N ALA A 608 -21.69 41.09 14.43
CA ALA A 608 -20.44 40.36 14.78
C ALA A 608 -19.41 41.31 15.42
N HIS A 609 -19.82 42.03 16.47
CA HIS A 609 -18.98 42.93 17.24
C HIS A 609 -19.35 42.90 18.73
N ILE A 610 -18.51 43.52 19.57
CA ILE A 610 -18.75 43.66 21.02
C ILE A 610 -20.03 44.46 21.24
N ASP A 611 -20.92 43.89 22.07
CA ASP A 611 -22.22 44.46 22.39
C ASP A 611 -22.08 45.80 23.16
N GLY A 612 -22.51 46.91 22.54
CA GLY A 612 -22.62 48.23 23.13
C GLY A 612 -23.99 48.57 23.73
N GLY A 613 -24.87 47.58 23.89
CA GLY A 613 -26.22 47.74 24.40
C GLY A 613 -27.24 48.23 23.37
N GLU A 614 -28.28 48.94 23.82
CA GLU A 614 -29.34 49.39 22.94
C GLU A 614 -28.90 50.35 21.81
N ALA A 615 -27.83 51.13 22.06
CA ALA A 615 -27.31 52.09 21.09
C ALA A 615 -26.49 51.45 19.99
N ASP A 616 -25.79 50.32 20.29
CA ASP A 616 -24.92 49.60 19.37
C ASP A 616 -24.98 48.09 19.69
N PRO A 617 -26.07 47.42 19.33
CA PRO A 617 -26.30 46.04 19.71
C PRO A 617 -25.45 45.06 18.92
N GLY A 618 -24.67 44.26 19.63
CA GLY A 618 -23.81 43.20 19.08
C GLY A 618 -24.01 41.88 19.81
N TYR A 619 -23.44 40.80 19.25
CA TYR A 619 -23.57 39.46 19.86
C TYR A 619 -22.35 39.05 20.66
N PHE A 620 -21.29 39.86 20.75
CA PHE A 620 -20.07 39.47 21.44
C PHE A 620 -19.93 40.16 22.82
N THR A 621 -19.21 39.48 23.69
CA THR A 621 -18.83 39.97 25.02
C THR A 621 -17.36 40.38 25.00
N ALA A 622 -17.02 41.54 25.52
CA ALA A 622 -15.64 42.03 25.61
C ALA A 622 -14.77 41.13 26.51
N LYS A 623 -13.53 40.83 26.04
CA LYS A 623 -12.54 40.15 26.86
C LYS A 623 -11.13 40.67 26.51
#